data_d56c5f5d1f5f287fdc66695086e506df
#
_entry.id   d56c5f5d1f5f287fdc66695086e506df
#
_cell.length_a   1.000
_cell.length_b   1.000
_cell.length_c   1.000
_cell.angle_alpha   90.00
_cell.angle_beta   90.00
_cell.angle_gamma   90.00
#
_symmetry.space_group_name_H-M   'P 1'
#
loop_
_entity.id
_entity.type
_entity.pdbx_description
1 polymer ?
#
loop_
_entity_poly.entity_id
_entity_poly.type
_entity_poly.pdbx_seq_one_letter_code
_entity_poly.pdbx_strand_id
1 'polypeptide(L)'
;FEADRIPAIREMICSDNVEQREKALSKLEPMQQGDFEAMYEALEGRPMTIRFLDPPLHEFVPTEEEDIQLMAKDMGKSVEDIKAIIAGLHEFNPMMGHRGCRLSVTFPEIARMQTRAVIKAALAVQARHPEWTMVPEIMIPLVGELKEFAYVKNIVTSVADELIKEAGSDMKYKVGNMIEIPRAAMCADDIAPHSDFFSFGSNDLTQLVFGFSRDDAGKFLEAYYEKKIYEQDPFARLDQHGVGRLIANACRWGRSTNPNVHLGICGEH
;
A
#
# COMPACT_ATOMS: atom_id res chain seq x y z
N PHE A 1 -11.32 1.38 4.17
CA PHE A 1 -12.33 0.31 4.03
C PHE A 1 -13.68 0.79 4.55
N GLU A 2 -14.77 0.39 3.89
CA GLU A 2 -16.12 0.67 4.35
C GLU A 2 -16.49 -0.19 5.56
N ALA A 3 -17.51 0.23 6.30
CA ALA A 3 -17.89 -0.38 7.58
C ALA A 3 -18.26 -1.87 7.47
N ASP A 4 -18.79 -2.31 6.34
CA ASP A 4 -19.17 -3.71 6.07
C ASP A 4 -17.98 -4.66 5.92
N ARG A 5 -16.78 -4.12 5.67
CA ARG A 5 -15.53 -4.89 5.48
C ARG A 5 -14.73 -5.03 6.76
N ILE A 6 -14.94 -4.15 7.73
CA ILE A 6 -14.21 -4.14 9.01
C ILE A 6 -14.29 -5.49 9.75
N PRO A 7 -15.43 -6.20 9.83
CA PRO A 7 -15.48 -7.50 10.48
C PRO A 7 -14.51 -8.53 9.88
N ALA A 8 -14.43 -8.60 8.55
CA ALA A 8 -13.52 -9.54 7.88
C ALA A 8 -12.04 -9.15 8.05
N ILE A 9 -11.73 -7.85 8.10
CA ILE A 9 -10.38 -7.36 8.39
C ILE A 9 -9.99 -7.71 9.83
N ARG A 10 -10.88 -7.50 10.79
CA ARG A 10 -10.66 -7.88 12.19
C ARG A 10 -10.46 -9.40 12.35
N GLU A 11 -11.22 -10.21 11.62
CA GLU A 11 -11.04 -11.67 11.59
C GLU A 11 -9.66 -12.04 11.03
N MET A 12 -9.21 -11.38 9.99
CA MET A 12 -7.86 -11.54 9.44
C MET A 12 -6.78 -11.20 10.48
N ILE A 13 -6.93 -10.08 11.19
CA ILE A 13 -5.98 -9.62 12.22
C ILE A 13 -5.94 -10.59 13.41
N CYS A 14 -7.09 -11.12 13.83
CA CYS A 14 -7.23 -12.03 14.96
C CYS A 14 -6.91 -13.49 14.62
N SER A 15 -6.48 -13.79 13.42
CA SER A 15 -6.14 -15.13 12.98
C SER A 15 -4.87 -15.64 13.66
N ASP A 16 -4.92 -16.84 14.21
CA ASP A 16 -3.80 -17.47 14.90
C ASP A 16 -2.82 -18.18 13.95
N ASN A 17 -3.26 -18.47 12.73
CA ASN A 17 -2.48 -19.18 11.72
C ASN A 17 -2.87 -18.76 10.30
N VAL A 18 -2.09 -19.24 9.30
CA VAL A 18 -2.28 -18.91 7.89
C VAL A 18 -3.65 -19.36 7.37
N GLU A 19 -4.11 -20.56 7.75
CA GLU A 19 -5.40 -21.10 7.26
C GLU A 19 -6.58 -20.21 7.69
N GLN A 20 -6.60 -19.80 8.96
CA GLN A 20 -7.63 -18.87 9.45
C GLN A 20 -7.55 -17.53 8.76
N ARG A 21 -6.34 -17.02 8.49
CA ARG A 21 -6.15 -15.76 7.79
C ARG A 21 -6.60 -15.84 6.34
N GLU A 22 -6.29 -16.91 5.64
CA GLU A 22 -6.76 -17.14 4.27
C GLU A 22 -8.29 -17.25 4.21
N LYS A 23 -8.93 -17.86 5.21
CA LYS A 23 -10.38 -17.90 5.34
C LYS A 23 -10.99 -16.50 5.50
N ALA A 24 -10.41 -15.66 6.33
CA ALA A 24 -10.86 -14.26 6.46
C ALA A 24 -10.63 -13.47 5.18
N LEU A 25 -9.46 -13.63 4.55
CA LEU A 25 -9.13 -13.00 3.27
C LEU A 25 -10.06 -13.43 2.14
N SER A 26 -10.54 -14.67 2.14
CA SER A 26 -11.51 -15.16 1.15
C SER A 26 -12.86 -14.44 1.19
N LYS A 27 -13.19 -13.81 2.32
CA LYS A 27 -14.38 -12.95 2.46
C LYS A 27 -14.13 -11.55 1.91
N LEU A 28 -12.90 -11.03 2.05
CA LEU A 28 -12.49 -9.71 1.56
C LEU A 28 -12.27 -9.69 0.05
N GLU A 29 -11.77 -10.78 -0.53
CA GLU A 29 -11.42 -10.85 -1.94
C GLU A 29 -12.57 -10.45 -2.87
N PRO A 30 -13.80 -11.01 -2.76
CA PRO A 30 -14.91 -10.62 -3.64
C PRO A 30 -15.37 -9.18 -3.43
N MET A 31 -15.23 -8.64 -2.20
CA MET A 31 -15.56 -7.24 -1.92
C MET A 31 -14.58 -6.31 -2.64
N GLN A 32 -13.28 -6.54 -2.48
CA GLN A 32 -12.26 -5.75 -3.18
C GLN A 32 -12.33 -5.92 -4.70
N GLN A 33 -12.57 -7.14 -5.18
CA GLN A 33 -12.78 -7.38 -6.60
C GLN A 33 -13.92 -6.53 -7.15
N GLY A 34 -15.06 -6.49 -6.47
CA GLY A 34 -16.21 -5.67 -6.87
C GLY A 34 -15.88 -4.17 -6.92
N ASP A 35 -15.12 -3.66 -5.95
CA ASP A 35 -14.67 -2.27 -5.95
C ASP A 35 -13.78 -1.96 -7.15
N PHE A 36 -12.82 -2.84 -7.42
CA PHE A 36 -11.91 -2.66 -8.56
C PHE A 36 -12.63 -2.79 -9.89
N GLU A 37 -13.61 -3.69 -10.01
CA GLU A 37 -14.47 -3.75 -11.20
C GLU A 37 -15.20 -2.43 -11.44
N ALA A 38 -15.83 -1.86 -10.40
CA ALA A 38 -16.52 -0.59 -10.51
C ALA A 38 -15.58 0.56 -10.92
N MET A 39 -14.35 0.59 -10.37
CA MET A 39 -13.35 1.56 -10.74
C MET A 39 -12.88 1.40 -12.19
N TYR A 40 -12.62 0.18 -12.64
CA TYR A 40 -12.24 -0.09 -14.03
C TYR A 40 -13.34 0.28 -15.02
N GLU A 41 -14.61 -0.02 -14.69
CA GLU A 41 -15.76 0.43 -15.49
C GLU A 41 -15.81 1.96 -15.62
N ALA A 42 -15.65 2.67 -14.50
CA ALA A 42 -15.66 4.14 -14.50
C ALA A 42 -14.51 4.76 -15.29
N LEU A 43 -13.39 4.06 -15.41
CA LEU A 43 -12.21 4.52 -16.15
C LEU A 43 -12.24 4.18 -17.65
N GLU A 44 -13.18 3.34 -18.10
CA GLU A 44 -13.38 3.03 -19.53
C GLU A 44 -12.08 2.61 -20.24
N GLY A 45 -11.32 1.69 -19.63
CA GLY A 45 -10.05 1.20 -20.18
C GLY A 45 -8.83 2.10 -19.95
N ARG A 46 -8.99 3.25 -19.26
CA ARG A 46 -7.84 4.09 -18.88
C ARG A 46 -7.03 3.42 -17.78
N PRO A 47 -5.72 3.72 -17.70
CA PRO A 47 -4.84 3.15 -16.67
C PRO A 47 -5.31 3.47 -15.26
N MET A 48 -5.18 2.48 -14.36
CA MET A 48 -5.40 2.63 -12.93
C MET A 48 -4.28 1.96 -12.17
N THR A 49 -3.68 2.70 -11.24
CA THR A 49 -2.68 2.17 -10.31
C THR A 49 -3.35 1.87 -8.98
N ILE A 50 -3.25 0.61 -8.54
CA ILE A 50 -3.80 0.14 -7.27
C ILE A 50 -2.64 -0.10 -6.30
N ARG A 51 -2.64 0.64 -5.20
CA ARG A 51 -1.70 0.45 -4.11
C ARG A 51 -2.18 -0.68 -3.19
N PHE A 52 -1.29 -1.58 -2.81
CA PHE A 52 -1.55 -2.59 -1.79
C PHE A 52 -1.79 -1.96 -0.42
N LEU A 53 -2.34 -2.77 0.51
CA LEU A 53 -2.62 -2.37 1.88
C LEU A 53 -1.38 -1.70 2.49
N ASP A 54 -1.56 -0.46 2.95
CA ASP A 54 -0.50 0.37 3.48
C ASP A 54 -0.64 0.68 4.97
N PRO A 55 -1.85 1.00 5.51
CA PRO A 55 -1.99 1.32 6.92
C PRO A 55 -1.61 0.17 7.85
N PRO A 56 -1.06 0.47 9.04
CA PRO A 56 -0.78 -0.54 10.05
C PRO A 56 -2.07 -1.16 10.59
N LEU A 57 -2.00 -2.43 11.00
CA LEU A 57 -3.20 -3.20 11.36
C LEU A 57 -3.94 -2.67 12.59
N HIS A 58 -3.26 -1.94 13.49
CA HIS A 58 -3.91 -1.36 14.67
C HIS A 58 -5.01 -0.34 14.33
N GLU A 59 -4.99 0.26 13.14
CA GLU A 59 -6.04 1.22 12.70
C GLU A 59 -7.41 0.57 12.51
N PHE A 60 -7.47 -0.76 12.37
CA PHE A 60 -8.71 -1.49 12.11
C PHE A 60 -9.32 -2.11 13.37
N VAL A 61 -8.64 -2.05 14.51
CA VAL A 61 -9.13 -2.62 15.78
C VAL A 61 -9.71 -1.55 16.69
N PRO A 62 -10.73 -1.88 17.49
CA PRO A 62 -11.35 -0.92 18.39
C PRO A 62 -10.46 -0.54 19.57
N THR A 63 -10.69 0.67 20.09
CA THR A 63 -10.07 1.19 21.32
C THR A 63 -11.02 1.17 22.51
N GLU A 64 -12.33 1.28 22.25
CA GLU A 64 -13.35 1.37 23.28
C GLU A 64 -13.73 -0.02 23.84
N GLU A 65 -13.93 -0.11 25.13
CA GLU A 65 -14.20 -1.38 25.85
C GLU A 65 -15.43 -2.13 25.32
N GLU A 66 -16.50 -1.38 25.00
CA GLU A 66 -17.76 -1.95 24.48
C GLU A 66 -17.54 -2.61 23.11
N ASP A 67 -16.77 -1.96 22.25
CA ASP A 67 -16.44 -2.46 20.92
C ASP A 67 -15.45 -3.65 20.97
N ILE A 68 -14.55 -3.67 21.95
CA ILE A 68 -13.65 -4.79 22.21
C ILE A 68 -14.46 -6.02 22.65
N GLN A 69 -15.46 -5.84 23.53
CA GLN A 69 -16.36 -6.92 23.95
C GLN A 69 -17.19 -7.47 22.80
N LEU A 70 -17.69 -6.58 21.93
CA LEU A 70 -18.44 -6.98 20.73
C LEU A 70 -17.52 -7.78 19.79
N MET A 71 -16.32 -7.28 19.54
CA MET A 71 -15.32 -7.96 18.70
C MET A 71 -14.95 -9.34 19.26
N ALA A 72 -14.77 -9.47 20.59
CA ALA A 72 -14.49 -10.74 21.25
C ALA A 72 -15.61 -11.76 21.02
N LYS A 73 -16.86 -11.33 21.18
CA LYS A 73 -18.04 -12.15 20.92
C LYS A 73 -18.11 -12.60 19.44
N ASP A 74 -17.91 -11.68 18.51
CA ASP A 74 -17.99 -11.96 17.07
C ASP A 74 -16.88 -12.91 16.60
N MET A 75 -15.68 -12.80 17.20
CA MET A 75 -14.53 -13.66 16.91
C MET A 75 -14.53 -14.99 17.70
N GLY A 76 -15.43 -15.16 18.67
CA GLY A 76 -15.46 -16.35 19.53
C GLY A 76 -14.20 -16.47 20.40
N LYS A 77 -13.57 -15.35 20.75
CA LYS A 77 -12.37 -15.26 21.62
C LYS A 77 -12.74 -14.62 22.97
N SER A 78 -11.87 -14.76 23.97
CA SER A 78 -12.05 -14.02 25.22
C SER A 78 -11.72 -12.54 25.03
N VAL A 79 -12.27 -11.69 25.89
CA VAL A 79 -11.95 -10.25 25.90
C VAL A 79 -10.46 -10.03 26.17
N GLU A 80 -9.89 -10.85 27.04
CA GLU A 80 -8.46 -10.84 27.38
C GLU A 80 -7.59 -11.16 26.17
N ASP A 81 -7.98 -12.16 25.35
CA ASP A 81 -7.25 -12.52 24.13
C ASP A 81 -7.29 -11.36 23.10
N ILE A 82 -8.46 -10.75 22.91
CA ILE A 82 -8.58 -9.59 22.01
C ILE A 82 -7.74 -8.42 22.50
N LYS A 83 -7.76 -8.13 23.80
CA LYS A 83 -6.89 -7.08 24.39
C LYS A 83 -5.41 -7.39 24.21
N ALA A 84 -5.02 -8.64 24.34
CA ALA A 84 -3.63 -9.06 24.11
C ALA A 84 -3.22 -8.88 22.62
N ILE A 85 -4.10 -9.22 21.69
CA ILE A 85 -3.87 -8.99 20.26
C ILE A 85 -3.73 -7.49 19.97
N ILE A 86 -4.65 -6.67 20.46
CA ILE A 86 -4.62 -5.20 20.27
C ILE A 86 -3.33 -4.62 20.87
N ALA A 87 -2.96 -5.04 22.07
CA ALA A 87 -1.72 -4.60 22.72
C ALA A 87 -0.47 -4.99 21.91
N GLY A 88 -0.49 -6.18 21.30
CA GLY A 88 0.59 -6.67 20.42
C GLY A 88 0.74 -5.88 19.12
N LEU A 89 -0.34 -5.19 18.67
CA LEU A 89 -0.31 -4.33 17.48
C LEU A 89 0.17 -2.89 17.80
N HIS A 90 0.28 -2.55 19.08
CA HIS A 90 0.68 -1.21 19.49
C HIS A 90 2.16 -0.97 19.12
N GLU A 91 2.40 0.10 18.39
CA GLU A 91 3.74 0.54 18.01
C GLU A 91 4.00 1.97 18.53
N PHE A 92 5.23 2.26 18.97
CA PHE A 92 5.61 3.61 19.41
C PHE A 92 5.58 4.61 18.25
N ASN A 93 5.92 4.17 17.06
CA ASN A 93 5.87 4.96 15.83
C ASN A 93 5.30 4.12 14.69
N PRO A 94 3.96 4.07 14.54
CA PRO A 94 3.30 3.25 13.51
C PRO A 94 3.70 3.62 12.09
N MET A 95 4.05 4.89 11.82
CA MET A 95 4.45 5.35 10.49
C MET A 95 5.74 4.68 10.00
N MET A 96 6.64 4.31 10.93
CA MET A 96 7.89 3.59 10.65
C MET A 96 7.81 2.11 11.06
N GLY A 97 6.61 1.61 11.34
CA GLY A 97 6.38 0.29 11.90
C GLY A 97 5.99 -0.78 10.89
N HIS A 98 5.15 -1.70 11.36
CA HIS A 98 4.69 -2.88 10.60
C HIS A 98 3.52 -2.54 9.70
N ARG A 99 3.81 -1.98 8.54
CA ARG A 99 2.83 -1.55 7.53
C ARG A 99 3.38 -1.75 6.11
N GLY A 100 2.55 -1.49 5.11
CA GLY A 100 2.94 -1.48 3.71
C GLY A 100 3.54 -2.82 3.24
N CYS A 101 4.64 -2.77 2.52
CA CYS A 101 5.29 -3.99 2.02
C CYS A 101 5.78 -4.91 3.14
N ARG A 102 6.04 -4.39 4.35
CA ARG A 102 6.42 -5.19 5.51
C ARG A 102 5.32 -6.16 5.93
N LEU A 103 4.04 -5.76 5.81
CA LEU A 103 2.90 -6.67 5.96
C LEU A 103 2.88 -7.75 4.89
N SER A 104 3.18 -7.39 3.64
CA SER A 104 3.24 -8.34 2.53
C SER A 104 4.40 -9.35 2.68
N VAL A 105 5.44 -8.99 3.40
CA VAL A 105 6.56 -9.91 3.72
C VAL A 105 6.19 -10.87 4.85
N THR A 106 5.58 -10.37 5.93
CA THR A 106 5.19 -11.19 7.08
C THR A 106 3.92 -11.99 6.86
N PHE A 107 2.99 -11.45 6.09
CA PHE A 107 1.70 -12.06 5.75
C PHE A 107 1.50 -12.08 4.22
N PRO A 108 2.27 -12.91 3.48
CA PRO A 108 2.25 -12.92 2.01
C PRO A 108 0.88 -13.28 1.42
N GLU A 109 0.03 -13.95 2.17
CA GLU A 109 -1.35 -14.26 1.79
C GLU A 109 -2.19 -13.00 1.55
N ILE A 110 -1.90 -11.88 2.21
CA ILE A 110 -2.56 -10.58 1.95
C ILE A 110 -2.23 -10.10 0.54
N ALA A 111 -0.95 -10.12 0.17
CA ALA A 111 -0.52 -9.73 -1.17
C ALA A 111 -1.11 -10.66 -2.25
N ARG A 112 -1.19 -11.98 -1.98
CA ARG A 112 -1.84 -12.94 -2.89
C ARG A 112 -3.32 -12.61 -3.09
N MET A 113 -4.06 -12.36 -2.01
CA MET A 113 -5.48 -12.00 -2.08
C MET A 113 -5.69 -10.72 -2.86
N GLN A 114 -4.93 -9.66 -2.58
CA GLN A 114 -5.08 -8.39 -3.28
C GLN A 114 -4.72 -8.52 -4.77
N THR A 115 -3.71 -9.28 -5.11
CA THR A 115 -3.38 -9.58 -6.51
C THR A 115 -4.52 -10.29 -7.22
N ARG A 116 -5.13 -11.31 -6.57
CA ARG A 116 -6.29 -12.00 -7.14
C ARG A 116 -7.45 -11.04 -7.36
N ALA A 117 -7.77 -10.20 -6.40
CA ALA A 117 -8.86 -9.23 -6.53
C ALA A 117 -8.64 -8.27 -7.70
N VAL A 118 -7.43 -7.73 -7.87
CA VAL A 118 -7.09 -6.82 -8.96
C VAL A 118 -7.17 -7.50 -10.32
N ILE A 119 -6.53 -8.65 -10.47
CA ILE A 119 -6.44 -9.34 -11.76
C ILE A 119 -7.79 -9.91 -12.17
N LYS A 120 -8.55 -10.52 -11.25
CA LYS A 120 -9.91 -11.01 -11.54
C LYS A 120 -10.84 -9.89 -11.95
N ALA A 121 -10.78 -8.73 -11.28
CA ALA A 121 -11.56 -7.55 -11.65
C ALA A 121 -11.22 -7.08 -13.06
N ALA A 122 -9.94 -6.97 -13.39
CA ALA A 122 -9.52 -6.54 -14.73
C ALA A 122 -9.94 -7.54 -15.81
N LEU A 123 -9.80 -8.85 -15.57
CA LEU A 123 -10.25 -9.90 -16.48
C LEU A 123 -11.77 -9.87 -16.69
N ALA A 124 -12.55 -9.68 -15.62
CA ALA A 124 -14.00 -9.60 -15.70
C ALA A 124 -14.46 -8.39 -16.52
N VAL A 125 -13.84 -7.21 -16.29
CA VAL A 125 -14.15 -6.00 -17.06
C VAL A 125 -13.70 -6.12 -18.51
N GLN A 126 -12.52 -6.68 -18.77
CA GLN A 126 -12.05 -6.95 -20.14
C GLN A 126 -13.01 -7.86 -20.92
N ALA A 127 -13.59 -8.87 -20.26
CA ALA A 127 -14.55 -9.78 -20.87
C ALA A 127 -15.87 -9.07 -21.23
N ARG A 128 -16.30 -8.07 -20.43
CA ARG A 128 -17.48 -7.25 -20.72
C ARG A 128 -17.22 -6.19 -21.81
N HIS A 129 -15.99 -5.71 -21.88
CA HIS A 129 -15.55 -4.63 -22.77
C HIS A 129 -14.32 -5.07 -23.59
N PRO A 130 -14.50 -5.94 -24.58
CA PRO A 130 -13.37 -6.46 -25.37
C PRO A 130 -12.67 -5.38 -26.22
N GLU A 131 -13.32 -4.25 -26.43
CA GLU A 131 -12.77 -3.07 -27.12
C GLU A 131 -11.77 -2.26 -26.26
N TRP A 132 -11.77 -2.45 -24.93
CA TRP A 132 -10.82 -1.78 -24.03
C TRP A 132 -9.54 -2.60 -23.91
N THR A 133 -8.43 -1.92 -23.73
CA THR A 133 -7.15 -2.59 -23.41
C THR A 133 -6.85 -2.40 -21.93
N MET A 134 -7.16 -3.43 -21.14
CA MET A 134 -6.92 -3.42 -19.69
C MET A 134 -5.45 -3.73 -19.39
N VAL A 135 -4.77 -2.83 -18.66
CA VAL A 135 -3.41 -3.03 -18.15
C VAL A 135 -3.40 -2.64 -16.67
N PRO A 136 -3.73 -3.58 -15.77
CA PRO A 136 -3.65 -3.32 -14.34
C PRO A 136 -2.26 -2.88 -13.89
N GLU A 137 -2.19 -1.88 -13.02
CA GLU A 137 -0.94 -1.42 -12.43
C GLU A 137 -1.00 -1.65 -10.92
N ILE A 138 -0.12 -2.50 -10.39
CA ILE A 138 -0.04 -2.84 -8.97
C ILE A 138 1.16 -2.11 -8.36
N MET A 139 0.91 -1.34 -7.32
CA MET A 139 1.92 -0.55 -6.62
C MET A 139 2.19 -1.10 -5.23
N ILE A 140 3.45 -1.43 -4.97
CA ILE A 140 3.93 -1.92 -3.68
C ILE A 140 4.38 -0.71 -2.85
N PRO A 141 3.72 -0.42 -1.71
CA PRO A 141 4.04 0.73 -0.87
C PRO A 141 5.24 0.48 0.04
N LEU A 142 5.81 1.54 0.59
CA LEU A 142 6.80 1.55 1.68
C LEU A 142 8.08 0.76 1.37
N VAL A 143 8.47 0.65 0.12
CA VAL A 143 9.68 -0.05 -0.29
C VAL A 143 10.92 0.74 0.14
N GLY A 144 11.82 0.09 0.88
CA GLY A 144 13.12 0.65 1.28
C GLY A 144 14.31 -0.15 0.74
N GLU A 145 14.09 -1.39 0.32
CA GLU A 145 15.13 -2.32 -0.11
C GLU A 145 14.69 -3.09 -1.37
N LEU A 146 15.63 -3.27 -2.32
CA LEU A 146 15.36 -4.04 -3.53
C LEU A 146 14.86 -5.46 -3.24
N LYS A 147 15.43 -6.14 -2.25
CA LYS A 147 15.08 -7.54 -1.94
C LYS A 147 13.65 -7.68 -1.41
N GLU A 148 13.16 -6.72 -0.62
CA GLU A 148 11.76 -6.75 -0.17
C GLU A 148 10.80 -6.47 -1.35
N PHE A 149 11.15 -5.53 -2.23
CA PHE A 149 10.37 -5.29 -3.44
C PHE A 149 10.33 -6.54 -4.34
N ALA A 150 11.48 -7.14 -4.60
CA ALA A 150 11.59 -8.34 -5.42
C ALA A 150 10.80 -9.52 -4.83
N TYR A 151 10.82 -9.68 -3.50
CA TYR A 151 10.06 -10.72 -2.81
C TYR A 151 8.56 -10.54 -3.02
N VAL A 152 8.02 -9.35 -2.77
CA VAL A 152 6.59 -9.07 -2.94
C VAL A 152 6.20 -9.10 -4.42
N LYS A 153 7.02 -8.54 -5.31
CA LYS A 153 6.79 -8.62 -6.76
C LYS A 153 6.68 -10.06 -7.24
N ASN A 154 7.53 -10.96 -6.75
CA ASN A 154 7.46 -12.39 -7.12
C ASN A 154 6.14 -13.04 -6.70
N ILE A 155 5.58 -12.67 -5.54
CA ILE A 155 4.23 -13.11 -5.13
C ILE A 155 3.19 -12.61 -6.13
N VAL A 156 3.23 -11.32 -6.45
CA VAL A 156 2.29 -10.70 -7.40
C VAL A 156 2.35 -11.35 -8.76
N THR A 157 3.54 -11.48 -9.34
CA THR A 157 3.71 -12.06 -10.68
C THR A 157 3.29 -13.52 -10.74
N SER A 158 3.61 -14.32 -9.72
CA SER A 158 3.19 -15.73 -9.66
C SER A 158 1.68 -15.86 -9.69
N VAL A 159 0.96 -15.08 -8.91
CA VAL A 159 -0.51 -15.13 -8.85
C VAL A 159 -1.15 -14.55 -10.12
N ALA A 160 -0.63 -13.42 -10.60
CA ALA A 160 -1.18 -12.77 -11.80
C ALA A 160 -1.01 -13.65 -13.04
N ASP A 161 0.17 -14.21 -13.25
CA ASP A 161 0.47 -15.08 -14.41
C ASP A 161 -0.39 -16.34 -14.41
N GLU A 162 -0.60 -16.95 -13.23
CA GLU A 162 -1.49 -18.11 -13.08
C GLU A 162 -2.93 -17.78 -13.49
N LEU A 163 -3.51 -16.70 -12.94
CA LEU A 163 -4.90 -16.30 -13.24
C LEU A 163 -5.10 -15.91 -14.71
N ILE A 164 -4.17 -15.18 -15.29
CA ILE A 164 -4.23 -14.77 -16.70
C ILE A 164 -4.16 -16.00 -17.61
N LYS A 165 -3.29 -16.95 -17.28
CA LYS A 165 -3.19 -18.23 -18.00
C LYS A 165 -4.44 -19.08 -17.88
N GLU A 166 -4.99 -19.19 -16.66
CA GLU A 166 -6.25 -19.94 -16.42
C GLU A 166 -7.44 -19.33 -17.18
N ALA A 167 -7.48 -18.01 -17.30
CA ALA A 167 -8.49 -17.30 -18.09
C ALA A 167 -8.27 -17.40 -19.60
N GLY A 168 -7.18 -18.01 -20.06
CA GLY A 168 -6.82 -18.05 -21.49
C GLY A 168 -6.59 -16.65 -22.09
N SER A 169 -6.19 -15.68 -21.27
CA SER A 169 -6.00 -14.29 -21.65
C SER A 169 -4.52 -13.99 -21.97
N ASP A 170 -4.28 -12.95 -22.74
CA ASP A 170 -2.96 -12.38 -22.99
C ASP A 170 -2.78 -11.00 -22.31
N MET A 171 -3.65 -10.69 -21.33
CA MET A 171 -3.63 -9.44 -20.55
C MET A 171 -2.23 -9.16 -20.02
N LYS A 172 -1.80 -7.91 -20.19
CA LYS A 172 -0.57 -7.40 -19.59
C LYS A 172 -0.89 -6.66 -18.32
N TYR A 173 0.06 -6.64 -17.41
CA TYR A 173 -0.02 -5.87 -16.17
C TYR A 173 1.35 -5.28 -15.84
N LYS A 174 1.39 -4.34 -14.92
CA LYS A 174 2.62 -3.71 -14.44
C LYS A 174 2.71 -3.83 -12.93
N VAL A 175 3.94 -4.00 -12.44
CA VAL A 175 4.26 -3.98 -11.02
C VAL A 175 5.32 -2.94 -10.76
N GLY A 176 4.94 -1.90 -10.05
CA GLY A 176 5.83 -0.82 -9.64
C GLY A 176 5.86 -0.66 -8.13
N ASN A 177 6.61 0.32 -7.68
CA ASN A 177 6.72 0.60 -6.25
C ASN A 177 6.55 2.09 -5.96
N MET A 178 6.10 2.37 -4.74
CA MET A 178 6.14 3.71 -4.21
C MET A 178 7.55 4.03 -3.73
N ILE A 179 8.07 5.17 -4.13
CA ILE A 179 9.31 5.76 -3.60
C ILE A 179 8.90 6.79 -2.56
N GLU A 180 8.94 6.39 -1.31
CA GLU A 180 8.55 7.21 -0.17
C GLU A 180 9.48 7.06 1.04
N ILE A 181 10.38 6.08 0.96
CA ILE A 181 11.47 5.90 1.91
C ILE A 181 12.72 6.55 1.29
N PRO A 182 13.44 7.45 1.99
CA PRO A 182 14.64 8.10 1.47
C PRO A 182 15.69 7.12 0.95
N ARG A 183 15.86 5.97 1.62
CA ARG A 183 16.78 4.92 1.17
C ARG A 183 16.42 4.41 -0.23
N ALA A 184 15.14 4.15 -0.51
CA ALA A 184 14.71 3.71 -1.84
C ALA A 184 14.97 4.78 -2.90
N ALA A 185 14.77 6.06 -2.58
CA ALA A 185 15.09 7.17 -3.46
C ALA A 185 16.59 7.25 -3.77
N MET A 186 17.45 7.00 -2.78
CA MET A 186 18.92 6.97 -2.93
C MET A 186 19.43 5.74 -3.68
N CYS A 187 18.68 4.63 -3.69
CA CYS A 187 19.00 3.39 -4.39
C CYS A 187 18.05 3.16 -5.59
N ALA A 188 17.57 4.23 -6.20
CA ALA A 188 16.62 4.15 -7.31
C ALA A 188 17.18 3.45 -8.55
N ASP A 189 18.49 3.55 -8.78
CA ASP A 189 19.20 2.84 -9.85
C ASP A 189 19.22 1.32 -9.65
N ASP A 190 19.28 0.84 -8.41
CA ASP A 190 19.21 -0.59 -8.10
C ASP A 190 17.78 -1.12 -8.29
N ILE A 191 16.76 -0.33 -7.94
CA ILE A 191 15.35 -0.75 -7.96
C ILE A 191 14.75 -0.67 -9.37
N ALA A 192 15.10 0.36 -10.14
CA ALA A 192 14.49 0.65 -11.43
C ALA A 192 14.54 -0.49 -12.46
N PRO A 193 15.61 -1.30 -12.58
CA PRO A 193 15.63 -2.44 -13.50
C PRO A 193 14.56 -3.50 -13.20
N HIS A 194 14.04 -3.51 -11.97
CA HIS A 194 13.06 -4.48 -11.49
C HIS A 194 11.64 -3.92 -11.40
N SER A 195 11.44 -2.62 -11.61
CA SER A 195 10.18 -1.92 -11.44
C SER A 195 9.68 -1.34 -12.75
N ASP A 196 8.39 -1.53 -13.04
CA ASP A 196 7.77 -0.98 -14.26
C ASP A 196 7.50 0.52 -14.13
N PHE A 197 7.30 0.99 -12.89
CA PHE A 197 7.10 2.40 -12.60
C PHE A 197 7.50 2.76 -11.17
N PHE A 198 7.83 4.03 -10.96
CA PHE A 198 7.95 4.66 -9.65
C PHE A 198 6.77 5.62 -9.43
N SER A 199 6.19 5.58 -8.24
CA SER A 199 5.29 6.63 -7.78
C SER A 199 5.87 7.24 -6.51
N PHE A 200 6.19 8.53 -6.54
CA PHE A 200 6.73 9.21 -5.36
C PHE A 200 5.62 9.51 -4.38
N GLY A 201 5.65 8.90 -3.19
CA GLY A 201 4.75 9.17 -2.08
C GLY A 201 5.22 10.38 -1.28
N SER A 202 4.75 11.57 -1.66
CA SER A 202 5.30 12.83 -1.15
C SER A 202 5.05 13.03 0.34
N ASN A 203 3.95 12.51 0.91
CA ASN A 203 3.63 12.63 2.33
C ASN A 203 4.68 11.92 3.21
N ASP A 204 4.88 10.63 3.01
CA ASP A 204 5.84 9.85 3.78
C ASP A 204 7.29 10.28 3.49
N LEU A 205 7.60 10.58 2.23
CA LEU A 205 8.93 11.05 1.87
C LEU A 205 9.27 12.36 2.57
N THR A 206 8.32 13.30 2.66
CA THR A 206 8.48 14.55 3.39
C THR A 206 8.73 14.31 4.89
N GLN A 207 7.91 13.47 5.54
CA GLN A 207 8.10 13.10 6.94
C GLN A 207 9.50 12.58 7.23
N LEU A 208 9.96 11.64 6.40
CA LEU A 208 11.23 10.96 6.60
C LEU A 208 12.44 11.82 6.25
N VAL A 209 12.32 12.71 5.26
CA VAL A 209 13.39 13.66 4.90
C VAL A 209 13.53 14.77 5.93
N PHE A 210 12.42 15.29 6.45
CA PHE A 210 12.44 16.28 7.55
C PHE A 210 12.74 15.64 8.90
N GLY A 211 12.48 14.36 9.09
CA GLY A 211 12.74 13.62 10.31
C GLY A 211 11.71 13.88 11.42
N PHE A 212 10.47 14.22 11.07
CA PHE A 212 9.37 14.33 12.03
C PHE A 212 8.04 13.84 11.47
N SER A 213 7.18 13.37 12.37
CA SER A 213 5.84 12.91 12.03
C SER A 213 4.90 14.07 11.73
N ARG A 214 4.11 13.94 10.66
CA ARG A 214 3.04 14.87 10.32
C ARG A 214 2.02 15.02 11.47
N ASP A 215 1.70 13.92 12.14
CA ASP A 215 0.72 13.89 13.22
C ASP A 215 1.24 14.56 14.50
N ASP A 216 2.55 14.55 14.74
CA ASP A 216 3.18 15.15 15.90
C ASP A 216 3.72 16.56 15.66
N ALA A 217 3.88 16.97 14.42
CA ALA A 217 4.54 18.22 14.04
C ALA A 217 3.83 19.48 14.57
N GLY A 218 2.52 19.43 14.75
CA GLY A 218 1.72 20.53 15.34
C GLY A 218 2.23 21.00 16.71
N LYS A 219 2.93 20.15 17.45
CA LYS A 219 3.49 20.50 18.76
C LYS A 219 4.59 21.57 18.71
N PHE A 220 5.25 21.77 17.56
CA PHE A 220 6.37 22.69 17.43
C PHE A 220 6.31 23.58 16.17
N LEU A 221 5.57 23.21 15.14
CA LEU A 221 5.55 23.96 13.87
C LEU A 221 5.03 25.38 14.03
N GLU A 222 4.06 25.62 14.92
CA GLU A 222 3.58 26.99 15.21
C GLU A 222 4.72 27.92 15.62
N ALA A 223 5.59 27.48 16.54
CA ALA A 223 6.76 28.23 16.96
C ALA A 223 7.77 28.45 15.81
N TYR A 224 7.86 27.50 14.87
CA TYR A 224 8.72 27.65 13.69
C TYR A 224 8.20 28.70 12.71
N TYR A 225 6.88 28.84 12.57
CA TYR A 225 6.27 29.89 11.74
C TYR A 225 6.44 31.24 12.38
N GLU A 226 6.17 31.37 13.68
CA GLU A 226 6.36 32.62 14.45
C GLU A 226 7.81 33.15 14.36
N LYS A 227 8.77 32.22 14.43
CA LYS A 227 10.20 32.53 14.33
C LYS A 227 10.73 32.64 12.89
N LYS A 228 9.86 32.46 11.91
CA LYS A 228 10.20 32.47 10.48
C LYS A 228 11.31 31.49 10.11
N ILE A 229 11.35 30.34 10.78
CA ILE A 229 12.24 29.22 10.42
C ILE A 229 11.68 28.51 9.19
N TYR A 230 10.36 28.27 9.20
CA TYR A 230 9.62 27.83 8.01
C TYR A 230 8.67 28.95 7.57
N GLU A 231 8.62 29.21 6.27
CA GLU A 231 7.70 30.19 5.69
C GLU A 231 6.29 29.58 5.51
N GLN A 232 6.21 28.28 5.39
CA GLN A 232 4.97 27.53 5.18
C GLN A 232 5.08 26.09 5.71
N ASP A 233 3.93 25.43 5.85
CA ASP A 233 3.85 24.04 6.23
C ASP A 233 4.51 23.16 5.16
N PRO A 234 5.53 22.33 5.51
CA PRO A 234 6.18 21.43 4.58
C PRO A 234 5.25 20.32 4.06
N PHE A 235 4.08 20.10 4.69
CA PHE A 235 3.06 19.17 4.23
C PHE A 235 1.98 19.83 3.34
N ALA A 236 1.93 21.14 3.26
CA ALA A 236 1.01 21.87 2.39
C ALA A 236 1.60 22.13 1.00
N ARG A 237 2.92 22.16 0.88
CA ARG A 237 3.64 22.34 -0.39
C ARG A 237 4.94 21.57 -0.37
N LEU A 238 5.23 20.91 -1.50
CA LEU A 238 6.45 20.14 -1.65
C LEU A 238 7.70 21.00 -1.43
N ASP A 239 8.53 20.59 -0.49
CA ASP A 239 9.85 21.18 -0.28
C ASP A 239 10.76 20.94 -1.49
N GLN A 240 11.07 21.98 -2.22
CA GLN A 240 11.91 21.91 -3.42
C GLN A 240 13.39 21.72 -3.11
N HIS A 241 13.84 22.13 -1.90
CA HIS A 241 15.26 22.14 -1.53
C HIS A 241 15.77 20.80 -1.02
N GLY A 242 14.97 20.08 -0.24
CA GLY A 242 15.31 18.76 0.29
C GLY A 242 14.61 17.65 -0.47
N VAL A 243 13.28 17.54 -0.27
CA VAL A 243 12.47 16.47 -0.85
C VAL A 243 12.48 16.50 -2.37
N GLY A 244 12.29 17.67 -2.98
CA GLY A 244 12.31 17.84 -4.43
C GLY A 244 13.65 17.48 -5.07
N ARG A 245 14.77 17.81 -4.41
CA ARG A 245 16.11 17.39 -4.88
C ARG A 245 16.29 15.89 -4.81
N LEU A 246 15.79 15.24 -3.75
CA LEU A 246 15.84 13.80 -3.61
C LEU A 246 15.03 13.10 -4.70
N ILE A 247 13.81 13.59 -4.97
CA ILE A 247 12.96 13.10 -6.07
C ILE A 247 13.69 13.26 -7.42
N ALA A 248 14.23 14.43 -7.71
CA ALA A 248 14.96 14.69 -8.96
C ALA A 248 16.18 13.76 -9.13
N ASN A 249 16.92 13.49 -8.05
CA ASN A 249 18.02 12.55 -8.07
C ASN A 249 17.53 11.12 -8.31
N ALA A 250 16.49 10.69 -7.62
CA ALA A 250 15.90 9.36 -7.82
C ALA A 250 15.40 9.15 -9.26
N CYS A 251 14.80 10.17 -9.87
CA CYS A 251 14.41 10.14 -11.29
C CYS A 251 15.62 9.94 -12.21
N ARG A 252 16.71 10.68 -11.99
CA ARG A 252 17.93 10.54 -12.80
C ARG A 252 18.59 9.18 -12.62
N TRP A 253 18.74 8.73 -11.38
CA TRP A 253 19.34 7.43 -11.07
C TRP A 253 18.50 6.28 -11.61
N GLY A 254 17.20 6.28 -11.38
CA GLY A 254 16.30 5.27 -11.92
C GLY A 254 16.35 5.17 -13.45
N ARG A 255 16.31 6.31 -14.14
CA ARG A 255 16.42 6.35 -15.61
C ARG A 255 17.79 6.00 -16.15
N SER A 256 18.84 6.09 -15.35
CA SER A 256 20.18 5.70 -15.78
C SER A 256 20.31 4.18 -15.98
N THR A 257 19.52 3.39 -15.25
CA THR A 257 19.51 1.92 -15.34
C THR A 257 18.26 1.36 -16.01
N ASN A 258 17.13 2.08 -15.96
CA ASN A 258 15.92 1.77 -16.70
C ASN A 258 15.36 3.05 -17.38
N PRO A 259 15.80 3.35 -18.61
CA PRO A 259 15.31 4.53 -19.34
C PRO A 259 13.80 4.59 -19.53
N ASN A 260 13.13 3.43 -19.49
CA ASN A 260 11.69 3.29 -19.71
C ASN A 260 10.86 3.29 -18.43
N VAL A 261 11.48 3.43 -17.24
CA VAL A 261 10.73 3.48 -15.99
C VAL A 261 9.74 4.64 -16.03
N HIS A 262 8.47 4.32 -15.88
CA HIS A 262 7.44 5.35 -15.81
C HIS A 262 7.49 6.05 -14.44
N LEU A 263 7.32 7.36 -14.43
CA LEU A 263 7.42 8.17 -13.20
C LEU A 263 6.10 8.85 -12.92
N GLY A 264 5.62 8.70 -11.70
CA GLY A 264 4.43 9.34 -11.17
C GLY A 264 4.71 9.94 -9.79
N ILE A 265 3.80 10.76 -9.33
CA ILE A 265 3.79 11.33 -7.98
C ILE A 265 2.38 11.30 -7.42
N CYS A 266 2.28 11.05 -6.12
CA CYS A 266 1.03 11.13 -5.36
C CYS A 266 1.31 11.77 -4.00
N GLY A 267 0.24 12.17 -3.31
CA GLY A 267 0.29 12.88 -2.04
C GLY A 267 -0.59 14.12 -2.07
N GLU A 268 -0.51 14.90 -1.01
CA GLU A 268 -1.35 16.08 -0.82
C GLU A 268 -0.70 17.40 -1.24
N HIS A 269 0.51 17.34 -1.78
CA HIS A 269 1.28 18.51 -2.21
C HIS A 269 0.84 19.05 -3.57
#